data_9dbd541b152821a361608f28309403e7
#
_entry.id   9dbd541b152821a361608f28309403e7
#
_cell.length_a   1.000
_cell.length_b   1.000
_cell.length_c   1.000
_cell.angle_alpha   90.00
_cell.angle_beta   90.00
_cell.angle_gamma   90.00
#
_symmetry.space_group_name_H-M   'P 1'
#
loop_
_entity.id
_entity.type
_entity.pdbx_description
1 polymer ?
#
loop_
_entity_poly.entity_id
_entity_poly.type
_entity_poly.pdbx_seq_one_letter_code
_entity_poly.pdbx_strand_id
1 'polypeptide(L)'
;MLRVNVVITSISAERFWDIRKPIPPIQINTNINVVGMEKSQDGSLEVPFVLSIGFNPSIAQMNIKGNAFVSGEKNEIEKTLKDYEQKKPPPQTIIQSVSNVVFIESVLISRILNLPPPIPLPQIPETGKPPSSKPEGRDYSA
;
A
#
# COMPACT_ATOMS: atom_id res chain seq x y z
N MET A 1 3.75 7.69 21.51
CA MET A 1 3.41 6.77 20.42
C MET A 1 2.74 7.52 19.29
N LEU A 2 3.18 7.29 18.10
CA LEU A 2 2.63 8.01 16.95
C LEU A 2 1.27 7.42 16.55
N ARG A 3 0.35 8.30 16.20
CA ARG A 3 -0.93 7.92 15.62
C ARG A 3 -0.97 8.40 14.19
N VAL A 4 -1.44 7.57 13.30
CA VAL A 4 -1.46 7.88 11.87
C VAL A 4 -2.89 7.77 11.36
N ASN A 5 -3.36 8.84 10.76
CA ASN A 5 -4.66 8.86 10.09
C ASN A 5 -4.42 9.07 8.60
N VAL A 6 -4.89 8.15 7.78
CA VAL A 6 -4.62 8.15 6.34
C VAL A 6 -5.86 8.59 5.60
N VAL A 7 -5.71 9.59 4.75
CA VAL A 7 -6.81 10.12 3.93
C VAL A 7 -6.40 10.03 2.47
N ILE A 8 -7.21 9.37 1.67
CA ILE A 8 -6.97 9.27 0.23
C ILE A 8 -7.64 10.47 -0.44
N THR A 9 -6.90 11.16 -1.27
CA THR A 9 -7.39 12.36 -1.95
C THR A 9 -7.58 12.19 -3.45
N SER A 10 -6.97 11.16 -4.04
CA SER A 10 -7.06 10.97 -5.49
C SER A 10 -6.87 9.51 -5.83
N ILE A 11 -7.72 9.01 -6.69
CA ILE A 11 -7.59 7.65 -7.22
C ILE A 11 -7.69 7.75 -8.74
N SER A 12 -6.74 7.13 -9.43
CA SER A 12 -6.74 7.06 -10.88
C SER A 12 -6.42 5.63 -11.26
N ALA A 13 -7.30 5.02 -12.05
CA ALA A 13 -7.10 3.64 -12.45
C ALA A 13 -7.72 3.43 -13.82
N GLU A 14 -7.05 2.64 -14.64
CA GLU A 14 -7.53 2.39 -15.99
C GLU A 14 -7.11 0.99 -16.42
N ARG A 15 -8.04 0.30 -17.06
CA ARG A 15 -7.77 -0.99 -17.66
C ARG A 15 -7.58 -0.79 -19.15
N PHE A 16 -6.45 -1.25 -19.68
CA PHE A 16 -6.14 -1.15 -21.12
C PHE A 16 -6.43 -2.43 -21.86
N TRP A 17 -6.57 -3.54 -21.16
CA TRP A 17 -6.72 -4.86 -21.75
C TRP A 17 -8.16 -5.12 -22.12
N ASP A 18 -8.36 -5.80 -23.27
CA ASP A 18 -9.69 -6.13 -23.73
C ASP A 18 -10.38 -7.05 -22.74
N ILE A 19 -11.57 -6.64 -22.30
CA ILE A 19 -12.32 -7.37 -21.28
C ILE A 19 -12.73 -8.76 -21.75
N ARG A 20 -12.77 -8.97 -23.07
CA ARG A 20 -13.17 -10.25 -23.64
C ARG A 20 -12.00 -11.22 -23.75
N LYS A 21 -10.79 -10.78 -23.53
CA LYS A 21 -9.61 -11.64 -23.62
C LYS A 21 -9.16 -12.06 -22.24
N PRO A 22 -8.68 -13.29 -22.10
CA PRO A 22 -8.13 -13.71 -20.81
C PRO A 22 -6.88 -12.89 -20.49
N ILE A 23 -6.67 -12.65 -19.20
CA ILE A 23 -5.51 -11.89 -18.76
C ILE A 23 -4.28 -12.79 -18.85
N PRO A 24 -3.21 -12.34 -19.53
CA PRO A 24 -1.98 -13.13 -19.60
C PRO A 24 -1.26 -13.19 -18.27
N PRO A 25 -0.26 -14.04 -18.13
CA PRO A 25 0.60 -13.96 -16.95
C PRO A 25 1.20 -12.57 -16.85
N ILE A 26 1.14 -11.99 -15.65
CA ILE A 26 1.59 -10.62 -15.43
C ILE A 26 2.53 -10.55 -14.26
N GLN A 27 3.39 -9.53 -14.29
CA GLN A 27 4.12 -9.08 -13.12
C GLN A 27 3.49 -7.79 -12.63
N ILE A 28 3.40 -7.65 -11.33
CA ILE A 28 2.80 -6.47 -10.72
C ILE A 28 3.90 -5.75 -9.94
N ASN A 29 4.08 -4.48 -10.25
CA ASN A 29 5.04 -3.61 -9.56
C ASN A 29 4.28 -2.63 -8.69
N THR A 30 4.58 -2.65 -7.42
CA THR A 30 3.92 -1.77 -6.45
C THR A 30 4.97 -0.88 -5.82
N ASN A 31 4.70 0.41 -5.77
CA ASN A 31 5.65 1.38 -5.24
C ASN A 31 4.90 2.44 -4.43
N ILE A 32 5.33 2.62 -3.19
CA ILE A 32 4.80 3.66 -2.32
C ILE A 32 5.90 4.69 -2.11
N ASN A 33 5.61 5.94 -2.44
CA ASN A 33 6.52 7.04 -2.23
C ASN A 33 5.93 8.04 -1.24
N VAL A 34 6.73 8.43 -0.27
CA VAL A 34 6.44 9.58 0.57
C VAL A 34 7.01 10.79 -0.15
N VAL A 35 6.13 11.73 -0.50
CA VAL A 35 6.51 12.86 -1.33
C VAL A 35 7.03 14.01 -0.50
N GLY A 36 6.69 14.06 0.79
CA GLY A 36 7.15 15.11 1.66
C GLY A 36 6.74 14.86 3.09
N MET A 37 7.12 15.78 3.94
CA MET A 37 6.73 15.74 5.35
C MET A 37 6.80 17.15 5.89
N GLU A 38 5.67 17.68 6.34
CA GLU A 38 5.57 19.04 6.82
C GLU A 38 4.83 19.08 8.14
N LYS A 39 5.19 20.05 8.97
CA LYS A 39 4.52 20.23 10.25
C LYS A 39 3.32 21.13 10.05
N SER A 40 2.16 20.69 10.48
CA SER A 40 0.94 21.47 10.41
C SER A 40 0.84 22.46 11.55
N GLN A 41 -0.10 23.40 11.46
CA GLN A 41 -0.29 24.41 12.49
C GLN A 41 -0.68 23.80 13.83
N ASP A 42 -1.36 22.65 13.81
CA ASP A 42 -1.79 21.99 15.04
C ASP A 42 -0.70 21.12 15.67
N GLY A 43 0.51 21.12 15.09
CA GLY A 43 1.62 20.36 15.61
C GLY A 43 1.74 18.94 15.07
N SER A 44 0.79 18.50 14.28
CA SER A 44 0.89 17.19 13.63
C SER A 44 1.75 17.27 12.38
N LEU A 45 2.12 16.12 11.84
CA LEU A 45 2.84 16.06 10.57
C LEU A 45 1.87 15.70 9.47
N GLU A 46 2.03 16.34 8.34
CA GLU A 46 1.31 15.99 7.12
C GLU A 46 2.30 15.33 6.16
N VAL A 47 1.99 14.09 5.76
CA VAL A 47 2.89 13.27 4.97
C VAL A 47 2.17 12.87 3.68
N PRO A 48 2.35 13.63 2.60
CA PRO A 48 1.77 13.22 1.32
C PRO A 48 2.46 11.98 0.78
N PHE A 49 1.66 11.11 0.18
CA PHE A 49 2.18 9.86 -0.38
C PHE A 49 1.52 9.56 -1.71
N VAL A 50 2.18 8.73 -2.51
CA VAL A 50 1.66 8.23 -3.78
C VAL A 50 1.92 6.74 -3.85
N LEU A 51 0.88 5.97 -4.12
CA LEU A 51 1.00 4.55 -4.46
C LEU A 51 0.86 4.42 -5.97
N SER A 52 1.82 3.77 -6.60
CA SER A 52 1.75 3.47 -8.03
C SER A 52 1.78 1.97 -8.22
N ILE A 53 0.85 1.45 -9.00
CA ILE A 53 0.80 0.04 -9.33
C ILE A 53 0.83 -0.10 -10.84
N GLY A 54 1.85 -0.79 -11.33
CA GLY A 54 2.01 -1.07 -12.75
C GLY A 54 1.92 -2.55 -13.01
N PHE A 55 1.48 -2.88 -14.21
CA PHE A 55 1.35 -4.26 -14.66
C PHE A 55 2.25 -4.47 -15.88
N ASN A 56 2.92 -5.59 -15.94
CA ASN A 56 3.75 -5.95 -17.08
C ASN A 56 3.35 -7.34 -17.54
N PRO A 57 2.75 -7.51 -18.75
CA PRO A 57 2.48 -6.46 -19.73
C PRO A 57 1.49 -5.41 -19.23
N SER A 58 1.47 -4.27 -19.88
CA SER A 58 0.72 -3.09 -19.41
C SER A 58 -0.78 -3.27 -19.66
N ILE A 59 -1.40 -4.11 -18.87
CA ILE A 59 -2.85 -4.36 -18.99
C ILE A 59 -3.67 -3.34 -18.24
N ALA A 60 -3.05 -2.61 -17.31
CA ALA A 60 -3.74 -1.63 -16.48
C ALA A 60 -2.72 -0.76 -15.76
N GLN A 61 -3.23 0.30 -15.17
CA GLN A 61 -2.42 1.21 -14.36
C GLN A 61 -3.28 1.75 -13.23
N MET A 62 -2.66 1.97 -12.08
CA MET A 62 -3.39 2.45 -10.91
C MET A 62 -2.50 3.37 -10.09
N ASN A 63 -3.06 4.49 -9.66
CA ASN A 63 -2.37 5.45 -8.79
C ASN A 63 -3.31 5.90 -7.70
N ILE A 64 -2.82 5.92 -6.47
CA ILE A 64 -3.58 6.38 -5.32
C ILE A 64 -2.73 7.40 -4.60
N LYS A 65 -3.28 8.58 -4.38
CA LYS A 65 -2.60 9.66 -3.67
C LYS A 65 -3.37 10.04 -2.42
N GLY A 66 -2.67 10.49 -1.43
CA GLY A 66 -3.30 10.94 -0.22
C GLY A 66 -2.32 11.55 0.74
N ASN A 67 -2.80 11.77 1.95
CA ASN A 67 -1.99 12.31 3.03
C ASN A 67 -2.15 11.45 4.26
N ALA A 68 -1.05 11.24 4.95
CA ALA A 68 -1.07 10.66 6.28
C ALA A 68 -0.88 11.80 7.27
N PHE A 69 -1.77 11.88 8.26
CA PHE A 69 -1.68 12.87 9.32
C PHE A 69 -1.16 12.16 10.56
N VAL A 70 0.00 12.58 11.03
CA VAL A 70 0.70 11.90 12.11
C VAL A 70 0.67 12.78 13.34
N SER A 71 0.13 12.26 14.43
CA SER A 71 0.09 12.95 15.69
C SER A 71 0.82 12.12 16.75
N GLY A 72 1.20 12.78 17.83
CA GLY A 72 1.92 12.13 18.92
C GLY A 72 2.54 13.19 19.82
N GLU A 73 3.43 12.74 20.67
CA GLU A 73 4.13 13.66 21.55
C GLU A 73 5.04 14.57 20.75
N LYS A 74 5.20 15.78 21.25
CA LYS A 74 5.98 16.79 20.55
C LYS A 74 7.39 16.29 20.23
N ASN A 75 8.01 15.58 21.16
CA ASN A 75 9.36 15.07 20.95
C ASN A 75 9.42 14.06 19.83
N GLU A 76 8.42 13.18 19.75
CA GLU A 76 8.35 12.19 18.68
C GLU A 76 8.12 12.85 17.34
N ILE A 77 7.25 13.83 17.29
CA ILE A 77 6.95 14.56 16.06
C ILE A 77 8.20 15.28 15.55
N GLU A 78 8.89 15.97 16.41
CA GLU A 78 10.06 16.72 16.02
C GLU A 78 11.21 15.80 15.58
N LYS A 79 11.37 14.68 16.26
CA LYS A 79 12.38 13.72 15.88
C LYS A 79 12.08 13.11 14.50
N THR A 80 10.82 12.77 14.27
CA THR A 80 10.40 12.20 13.01
C THR A 80 10.65 13.16 11.86
N LEU A 81 10.30 14.42 12.03
CA LEU A 81 10.51 15.43 11.01
C LEU A 81 12.00 15.65 10.75
N LYS A 82 12.79 15.72 11.81
CA LYS A 82 14.22 15.94 11.69
C LYS A 82 14.89 14.76 10.98
N ASP A 83 14.51 13.55 11.32
CA ASP A 83 15.06 12.36 10.65
C ASP A 83 14.74 12.38 9.18
N TYR A 84 13.52 12.76 8.82
CA TYR A 84 13.14 12.85 7.42
C TYR A 84 13.98 13.92 6.68
N GLU A 85 14.20 15.05 7.33
CA GLU A 85 15.01 16.11 6.72
C GLU A 85 16.45 15.67 6.50
N GLN A 86 16.93 14.73 7.29
CA GLN A 86 18.25 14.14 7.13
C GLN A 86 18.24 12.98 6.14
N LYS A 87 17.17 12.83 5.38
CA LYS A 87 17.01 11.79 4.35
C LYS A 87 16.96 10.38 4.92
N LYS A 88 16.57 10.25 6.17
CA LYS A 88 16.31 8.94 6.73
C LYS A 88 14.91 8.47 6.31
N PRO A 89 14.70 7.16 6.18
CA PRO A 89 13.39 6.67 5.81
C PRO A 89 12.35 7.01 6.87
N PRO A 90 11.09 7.22 6.46
CA PRO A 90 10.01 7.47 7.42
C PRO A 90 9.85 6.29 8.37
N PRO A 91 9.30 6.55 9.57
CA PRO A 91 9.06 5.45 10.51
C PRO A 91 8.17 4.37 9.91
N GLN A 92 8.45 3.15 10.31
CA GLN A 92 7.69 2.00 9.84
C GLN A 92 6.19 2.14 10.13
N THR A 93 5.85 2.75 11.26
CA THR A 93 4.45 2.97 11.63
C THR A 93 3.70 3.75 10.57
N ILE A 94 4.33 4.78 10.01
CA ILE A 94 3.70 5.60 8.97
C ILE A 94 3.54 4.79 7.70
N ILE A 95 4.60 4.14 7.26
CA ILE A 95 4.56 3.36 6.03
C ILE A 95 3.54 2.23 6.14
N GLN A 96 3.49 1.57 7.27
CA GLN A 96 2.57 0.46 7.45
C GLN A 96 1.12 0.92 7.47
N SER A 97 0.84 2.05 8.12
CA SER A 97 -0.51 2.60 8.16
C SER A 97 -0.98 3.00 6.77
N VAL A 98 -0.11 3.65 6.00
CA VAL A 98 -0.42 4.01 4.62
C VAL A 98 -0.66 2.75 3.80
N SER A 99 0.23 1.77 3.91
CA SER A 99 0.13 0.53 3.14
C SER A 99 -1.18 -0.19 3.42
N ASN A 100 -1.57 -0.28 4.67
CA ASN A 100 -2.80 -0.98 5.03
C ASN A 100 -4.02 -0.36 4.35
N VAL A 101 -4.09 0.97 4.31
CA VAL A 101 -5.23 1.65 3.70
C VAL A 101 -5.20 1.53 2.18
N VAL A 102 -4.05 1.84 1.56
CA VAL A 102 -4.00 1.89 0.10
C VAL A 102 -4.08 0.51 -0.53
N PHE A 103 -3.56 -0.52 0.12
CA PHE A 103 -3.63 -1.86 -0.43
C PHE A 103 -5.06 -2.39 -0.41
N ILE A 104 -5.82 -2.10 0.64
CA ILE A 104 -7.23 -2.48 0.68
C ILE A 104 -7.98 -1.81 -0.47
N GLU A 105 -7.76 -0.51 -0.66
CA GLU A 105 -8.42 0.21 -1.74
C GLU A 105 -8.00 -0.31 -3.11
N SER A 106 -6.73 -0.65 -3.28
CA SER A 106 -6.26 -1.15 -4.56
C SER A 106 -6.90 -2.49 -4.92
N VAL A 107 -7.15 -3.34 -3.94
CA VAL A 107 -7.85 -4.60 -4.18
C VAL A 107 -9.29 -4.33 -4.62
N LEU A 108 -9.96 -3.39 -3.98
CA LEU A 108 -11.34 -3.03 -4.36
C LEU A 108 -11.39 -2.44 -5.77
N ILE A 109 -10.43 -1.58 -6.11
CA ILE A 109 -10.36 -1.00 -7.45
C ILE A 109 -10.09 -2.09 -8.49
N SER A 110 -9.21 -3.01 -8.19
CA SER A 110 -8.92 -4.13 -9.08
C SER A 110 -10.18 -4.95 -9.35
N ARG A 111 -10.97 -5.17 -8.32
CA ARG A 111 -12.22 -5.90 -8.48
C ARG A 111 -13.19 -5.15 -9.41
N ILE A 112 -13.28 -3.84 -9.27
CA ILE A 112 -14.15 -3.03 -10.12
C ILE A 112 -13.74 -3.16 -11.59
N LEU A 113 -12.44 -3.21 -11.84
CA LEU A 113 -11.89 -3.28 -13.20
C LEU A 113 -11.68 -4.71 -13.70
N ASN A 114 -12.09 -5.70 -12.91
CA ASN A 114 -11.90 -7.11 -13.24
C ASN A 114 -10.43 -7.45 -13.51
N LEU A 115 -9.59 -6.98 -12.62
CA LEU A 115 -8.14 -7.25 -12.65
C LEU A 115 -7.78 -8.20 -11.51
N PRO A 116 -6.69 -8.95 -11.65
CA PRO A 116 -6.19 -9.70 -10.50
C PRO A 116 -5.74 -8.75 -9.41
N PRO A 117 -5.84 -9.16 -8.14
CA PRO A 117 -5.41 -8.28 -7.05
C PRO A 117 -3.95 -7.89 -7.23
N PRO A 118 -3.61 -6.62 -6.99
CA PRO A 118 -2.25 -6.13 -7.24
C PRO A 118 -1.24 -6.60 -6.21
N ILE A 119 -1.70 -7.16 -5.12
CA ILE A 119 -0.83 -7.68 -4.06
C ILE A 119 -1.39 -9.03 -3.63
N PRO A 120 -0.52 -9.93 -3.17
CA PRO A 120 -1.02 -11.17 -2.61
C PRO A 120 -1.87 -10.88 -1.39
N LEU A 121 -2.96 -11.62 -1.26
CA LEU A 121 -3.77 -11.50 -0.06
C LEU A 121 -2.96 -11.92 1.16
N PRO A 122 -3.16 -11.25 2.30
CA PRO A 122 -2.46 -11.64 3.50
C PRO A 122 -2.76 -13.09 3.84
N GLN A 123 -1.73 -13.84 4.12
CA GLN A 123 -1.88 -15.21 4.56
C GLN A 123 -1.71 -15.26 6.06
N ILE A 124 -2.61 -15.97 6.69
CA ILE A 124 -2.48 -16.16 8.13
C ILE A 124 -1.41 -17.22 8.36
N PRO A 125 -0.35 -16.91 9.10
CA PRO A 125 0.67 -17.92 9.37
C PRO A 125 0.03 -19.09 10.11
N GLU A 126 0.35 -20.28 9.67
CA GLU A 126 -0.14 -21.48 10.34
C GLU A 126 0.84 -21.82 11.44
N THR A 127 0.49 -21.39 12.64
CA THR A 127 1.35 -21.67 13.75
C THR A 127 1.43 -23.15 14.01
N GLY A 128 2.63 -23.63 14.22
CA GLY A 128 2.83 -25.03 14.53
C GLY A 128 2.86 -25.95 13.35
N LYS A 129 2.65 -25.45 12.16
CA LYS A 129 2.73 -26.28 10.96
C LYS A 129 4.03 -26.10 10.24
N PRO A 130 4.64 -27.18 9.81
CA PRO A 130 5.84 -27.03 8.99
C PRO A 130 5.47 -26.42 7.65
N PRO A 131 6.32 -25.57 7.13
CA PRO A 131 6.02 -24.91 5.86
C PRO A 131 5.91 -25.86 4.71
N SER A 132 6.36 -27.05 4.83
CA SER A 132 6.32 -27.92 3.71
C SER A 132 5.00 -28.45 3.46
N SER A 133 4.31 -28.63 3.81
CA SER A 133 3.26 -29.44 3.45
C SER A 133 2.66 -29.27 2.25
N LYS A 134 2.83 -29.63 1.88
CA LYS A 134 2.22 -29.83 1.09
C LYS A 134 1.45 -29.45 0.67
N PRO A 135 1.41 -29.39 -0.06
CA PRO A 135 0.65 -29.06 -0.48
C PRO A 135 -0.20 -29.47 -0.77
N GLU A 136 -0.35 -29.71 -0.76
CA GLU A 136 -0.99 -30.29 -0.81
C GLU A 136 -1.86 -30.10 -0.93
N GLY A 137 -2.05 -29.94 -1.42
CA GLY A 137 -2.81 -30.04 -1.57
C GLY A 137 -3.64 -29.87 -1.25
N ARG A 138 -3.72 -29.82 -1.25
CA ARG A 138 -4.43 -29.90 -0.94
C ARG A 138 -5.26 -29.66 -0.85
N ASP A 139 -5.35 -29.57 -1.15
CA ASP A 139 -6.12 -29.50 -1.10
C ASP A 139 -6.94 -28.87 -0.74
N TYR A 140 -7.17 -28.44 -0.88
CA TYR A 140 -7.88 -28.05 -0.57
C TYR A 140 -8.90 -27.95 -0.86
N SER A 141 -8.93 -28.14 -1.16
CA SER A 141 -9.67 -28.34 -1.33
C SER A 141 -10.20 -28.43 -0.99
N ALA A 142 -10.25 -28.32 -1.12
CA ALA A 142 -10.64 -28.62 -0.86
C ALA A 142 -10.74 -28.72 -0.65
#